data_fb02f2b5ace1b0195aa4f0e76c176c55
#
_entry.id   fb02f2b5ace1b0195aa4f0e76c176c55
#
_cell.length_a   1.000
_cell.length_b   1.000
_cell.length_c   1.000
_cell.angle_alpha   90.00
_cell.angle_beta   90.00
_cell.angle_gamma   90.00
#
_symmetry.space_group_name_H-M   'P 1'
#
loop_
_entity.id
_entity.type
_entity.pdbx_description
1 polymer ?
#
loop_
_entity_poly.entity_id
_entity_poly.type
_entity_poly.pdbx_seq_one_letter_code
_entity_poly.pdbx_strand_id
1 'polypeptide(L)'
;TLKTFGKTAASQSGMIAVLHTWGQNLSLHPHLHCIVPGGGVDKNGKWQNIRGDGKFLFPVNALSKVFRAKYCEKLKERSPDNYTKVKKLLWEKQWVVFAKKPFGSPKSVIEYLGRYTHKIAISNNRIQSIDDQNVTFSYKDYRQNGFKKQMTLTHEEFIRRFALHILPKRFVKIRHYGFLSSNWKREKLKVLQEKLKVKLIEKVEKKPFLPKCPCCKTGNLHRIAVFDQRGPPAWYLGSSQSSGPCEN
;
A
#
# COMPACT_ATOMS: atom_id res chain seq x y z
N THR A 1 -15.56 7.82 -12.75
CA THR A 1 -15.22 6.78 -13.76
C THR A 1 -16.44 5.99 -14.22
N LEU A 2 -17.25 5.42 -13.33
CA LEU A 2 -18.50 4.74 -13.75
C LEU A 2 -19.47 5.67 -14.46
N LYS A 3 -19.60 6.93 -14.03
CA LYS A 3 -20.40 7.95 -14.73
C LYS A 3 -19.84 8.31 -16.11
N THR A 4 -18.53 8.19 -16.30
CA THR A 4 -17.86 8.60 -17.55
C THR A 4 -17.74 7.45 -18.57
N PHE A 5 -17.57 6.21 -18.08
CA PHE A 5 -17.30 5.05 -18.93
C PHE A 5 -18.27 3.90 -18.69
N GLY A 6 -19.36 4.15 -17.97
CA GLY A 6 -20.25 3.15 -17.43
C GLY A 6 -20.86 2.21 -18.48
N LYS A 7 -20.24 1.07 -18.66
CA LYS A 7 -20.80 -0.10 -19.34
C LYS A 7 -21.60 -1.02 -18.40
N THR A 8 -22.02 -0.48 -17.24
CA THR A 8 -22.72 -1.26 -16.21
C THR A 8 -23.89 -0.46 -15.67
N ALA A 9 -24.96 -1.15 -15.28
CA ALA A 9 -26.07 -0.58 -14.52
C ALA A 9 -25.67 -0.19 -13.07
N ALA A 10 -24.46 -0.54 -12.63
CA ALA A 10 -23.96 -0.18 -11.32
C ALA A 10 -23.81 1.34 -11.19
N SER A 11 -24.39 1.89 -10.15
CA SER A 11 -24.28 3.32 -9.82
C SER A 11 -23.07 3.64 -8.94
N GLN A 12 -22.55 2.64 -8.21
CA GLN A 12 -21.46 2.80 -7.27
C GLN A 12 -20.46 1.64 -7.37
N SER A 13 -19.20 1.98 -7.65
CA SER A 13 -18.07 1.02 -7.58
C SER A 13 -17.33 1.13 -6.26
N GLY A 14 -16.44 0.17 -6.00
CA GLY A 14 -15.45 0.23 -4.95
C GLY A 14 -14.04 0.45 -5.51
N MET A 15 -13.12 0.92 -4.66
CA MET A 15 -11.71 1.00 -4.99
C MET A 15 -10.89 0.99 -3.71
N ILE A 16 -9.77 0.29 -3.74
CA ILE A 16 -8.69 0.41 -2.75
C ILE A 16 -7.53 1.08 -3.46
N ALA A 17 -7.07 2.22 -2.96
CA ALA A 17 -5.92 2.94 -3.48
C ALA A 17 -4.79 2.94 -2.46
N VAL A 18 -3.57 2.60 -2.89
CA VAL A 18 -2.35 2.59 -2.07
C VAL A 18 -1.36 3.57 -2.70
N LEU A 19 -0.91 4.56 -1.93
CA LEU A 19 0.11 5.49 -2.37
C LEU A 19 1.50 4.86 -2.24
N HIS A 20 2.26 4.91 -3.32
CA HIS A 20 3.70 4.70 -3.35
C HIS A 20 4.42 5.98 -3.75
N THR A 21 5.58 6.21 -3.17
CA THR A 21 6.37 7.42 -3.43
C THR A 21 7.71 7.13 -4.07
N TRP A 22 8.12 5.87 -4.16
CA TRP A 22 9.47 5.46 -4.58
C TRP A 22 9.52 4.71 -5.90
N GLY A 23 10.60 4.96 -6.64
CA GLY A 23 11.11 4.08 -7.70
C GLY A 23 12.05 3.01 -7.15
N GLN A 24 12.46 2.07 -8.00
CA GLN A 24 13.37 0.97 -7.61
C GLN A 24 14.74 1.46 -7.12
N ASN A 25 15.19 2.59 -7.61
CA ASN A 25 16.46 3.25 -7.28
C ASN A 25 16.33 4.32 -6.18
N LEU A 26 15.28 4.26 -5.37
CA LEU A 26 14.94 5.26 -4.34
C LEU A 26 14.68 6.67 -4.88
N SER A 27 14.44 6.84 -6.19
CA SER A 27 14.00 8.14 -6.71
C SER A 27 12.57 8.44 -6.28
N LEU A 28 12.26 9.73 -6.12
CA LEU A 28 10.90 10.18 -5.87
C LEU A 28 10.01 9.89 -7.09
N HIS A 29 9.10 8.95 -6.96
CA HIS A 29 8.21 8.49 -8.03
C HIS A 29 6.80 8.23 -7.49
N PRO A 30 6.04 9.29 -7.14
CA PRO A 30 4.70 9.15 -6.58
C PRO A 30 3.75 8.51 -7.59
N HIS A 31 3.09 7.42 -7.19
CA HIS A 31 2.07 6.75 -8.00
C HIS A 31 1.08 6.00 -7.14
N LEU A 32 -0.09 5.71 -7.69
CA LEU A 32 -1.17 5.01 -7.02
C LEU A 32 -1.32 3.59 -7.56
N HIS A 33 -1.33 2.62 -6.67
CA HIS A 33 -1.82 1.28 -6.96
C HIS A 33 -3.30 1.21 -6.61
N CYS A 34 -4.14 0.91 -7.61
CA CYS A 34 -5.58 0.84 -7.41
C CYS A 34 -6.09 -0.56 -7.69
N ILE A 35 -6.85 -1.13 -6.74
CA ILE A 35 -7.61 -2.36 -6.94
C ILE A 35 -9.07 -1.98 -7.09
N VAL A 36 -9.66 -2.35 -8.21
CA VAL A 36 -11.04 -2.03 -8.56
C VAL A 36 -11.79 -3.32 -8.82
N PRO A 37 -12.89 -3.60 -8.13
CA PRO A 37 -13.73 -4.76 -8.40
C PRO A 37 -14.33 -4.74 -9.81
N GLY A 38 -14.53 -5.92 -10.40
CA GLY A 38 -15.15 -6.11 -11.70
C GLY A 38 -16.68 -5.92 -11.69
N GLY A 39 -17.17 -4.96 -10.93
CA GLY A 39 -18.60 -4.65 -10.82
C GLY A 39 -18.84 -3.53 -9.83
N GLY A 40 -20.10 -3.36 -9.47
CA GLY A 40 -20.54 -2.36 -8.52
C GLY A 40 -21.97 -2.61 -8.06
N VAL A 41 -22.47 -1.71 -7.24
CA VAL A 41 -23.80 -1.79 -6.65
C VAL A 41 -24.73 -0.80 -7.36
N ASP A 42 -25.92 -1.24 -7.73
CA ASP A 42 -26.96 -0.38 -8.31
C ASP A 42 -27.70 0.43 -7.22
N LYS A 43 -28.69 1.23 -7.65
CA LYS A 43 -29.50 2.07 -6.75
C LYS A 43 -30.27 1.25 -5.70
N ASN A 44 -30.57 -0.01 -6.02
CA ASN A 44 -31.34 -0.91 -5.16
C ASN A 44 -30.43 -1.76 -4.24
N GLY A 45 -29.12 -1.48 -4.21
CA GLY A 45 -28.17 -2.25 -3.43
C GLY A 45 -27.86 -3.66 -3.99
N LYS A 46 -28.19 -3.92 -5.27
CA LYS A 46 -27.93 -5.18 -5.95
C LYS A 46 -26.61 -5.11 -6.71
N TRP A 47 -25.84 -6.19 -6.67
CA TRP A 47 -24.59 -6.31 -7.42
C TRP A 47 -24.83 -6.38 -8.92
N GLN A 48 -24.06 -5.62 -9.66
CA GLN A 48 -24.05 -5.61 -11.13
C GLN A 48 -22.63 -5.85 -11.62
N ASN A 49 -22.44 -6.91 -12.40
CA ASN A 49 -21.18 -7.18 -13.06
C ASN A 49 -20.94 -6.21 -14.22
N ILE A 50 -19.68 -6.05 -14.60
CA ILE A 50 -19.29 -5.32 -15.80
C ILE A 50 -19.80 -6.09 -17.03
N ARG A 51 -20.29 -5.36 -18.04
CA ARG A 51 -20.62 -5.90 -19.35
C ARG A 51 -19.34 -6.05 -20.17
N GLY A 52 -19.19 -7.18 -20.86
CA GLY A 52 -18.05 -7.47 -21.74
C GLY A 52 -17.33 -8.76 -21.37
N ASP A 53 -16.17 -8.97 -21.99
CA ASP A 53 -15.34 -10.16 -21.83
C ASP A 53 -14.57 -10.24 -20.49
N GLY A 54 -14.81 -9.30 -19.59
CA GLY A 54 -14.16 -9.23 -18.28
C GLY A 54 -12.68 -8.86 -18.30
N LYS A 55 -12.08 -8.60 -19.48
CA LYS A 55 -10.63 -8.34 -19.58
C LYS A 55 -10.22 -6.96 -19.11
N PHE A 56 -11.07 -5.96 -19.35
CA PHE A 56 -10.79 -4.56 -18.98
C PHE A 56 -12.01 -3.85 -18.42
N LEU A 57 -11.79 -3.13 -17.31
CA LEU A 57 -12.83 -2.32 -16.69
C LEU A 57 -13.02 -0.97 -17.41
N PHE A 58 -11.92 -0.36 -17.84
CA PHE A 58 -11.93 0.95 -18.49
C PHE A 58 -10.87 1.04 -19.60
N PRO A 59 -11.13 1.79 -20.70
CA PRO A 59 -10.10 2.12 -21.69
C PRO A 59 -8.98 2.96 -21.05
N VAL A 60 -7.75 2.45 -21.10
CA VAL A 60 -6.59 3.06 -20.43
C VAL A 60 -6.34 4.50 -20.90
N ASN A 61 -6.39 4.75 -22.21
CA ASN A 61 -6.15 6.08 -22.79
C ASN A 61 -7.21 7.10 -22.32
N ALA A 62 -8.47 6.69 -22.26
CA ALA A 62 -9.55 7.54 -21.78
C ALA A 62 -9.41 7.81 -20.28
N LEU A 63 -9.04 6.78 -19.51
CA LEU A 63 -8.81 6.91 -18.06
C LEU A 63 -7.66 7.87 -17.76
N SER A 64 -6.56 7.82 -18.52
CA SER A 64 -5.42 8.73 -18.40
C SER A 64 -5.86 10.20 -18.59
N LYS A 65 -6.60 10.48 -19.66
CA LYS A 65 -7.09 11.85 -19.95
C LYS A 65 -8.03 12.36 -18.84
N VAL A 66 -8.98 11.53 -18.40
CA VAL A 66 -9.93 11.91 -17.33
C VAL A 66 -9.22 12.08 -15.99
N PHE A 67 -8.26 11.22 -15.67
CA PHE A 67 -7.49 11.36 -14.44
C PHE A 67 -6.70 12.67 -14.42
N ARG A 68 -6.00 13.01 -15.52
CA ARG A 68 -5.31 14.28 -15.66
C ARG A 68 -6.25 15.48 -15.47
N ALA A 69 -7.36 15.50 -16.19
CA ALA A 69 -8.32 16.59 -16.11
C ALA A 69 -8.83 16.80 -14.68
N LYS A 70 -9.25 15.73 -14.00
CA LYS A 70 -9.73 15.81 -12.62
C LYS A 70 -8.64 16.15 -11.60
N TYR A 71 -7.43 15.72 -11.82
CA TYR A 71 -6.31 16.12 -10.98
C TYR A 71 -6.02 17.61 -11.12
N CYS A 72 -5.96 18.11 -12.35
CA CYS A 72 -5.73 19.53 -12.62
C CYS A 72 -6.86 20.41 -12.05
N GLU A 73 -8.12 20.00 -12.19
CA GLU A 73 -9.28 20.64 -11.58
C GLU A 73 -9.11 20.77 -10.07
N LYS A 74 -8.82 19.66 -9.39
CA LYS A 74 -8.64 19.62 -7.93
C LYS A 74 -7.40 20.37 -7.44
N LEU A 75 -6.31 20.35 -8.21
CA LEU A 75 -5.13 21.12 -7.88
C LEU A 75 -5.40 22.62 -8.00
N LYS A 76 -6.12 23.03 -9.05
CA LYS A 76 -6.53 24.44 -9.24
C LYS A 76 -7.43 24.92 -8.09
N GLU A 77 -8.40 24.10 -7.66
CA GLU A 77 -9.28 24.43 -6.54
C GLU A 77 -8.52 24.57 -5.21
N ARG A 78 -7.56 23.66 -4.93
CA ARG A 78 -6.90 23.58 -3.61
C ARG A 78 -5.66 24.43 -3.48
N SER A 79 -4.98 24.69 -4.58
CA SER A 79 -3.69 25.39 -4.59
C SER A 79 -3.49 26.08 -5.96
N PRO A 80 -4.19 27.20 -6.21
CA PRO A 80 -4.15 27.92 -7.49
C PRO A 80 -2.72 28.32 -7.92
N ASP A 81 -1.92 28.79 -6.97
CA ASP A 81 -0.54 29.23 -7.23
C ASP A 81 0.36 28.09 -7.70
N ASN A 82 0.27 26.95 -7.03
CA ASN A 82 1.02 25.76 -7.43
C ASN A 82 0.52 25.24 -8.78
N TYR A 83 -0.80 25.27 -9.03
CA TYR A 83 -1.35 24.91 -10.34
C TYR A 83 -0.77 25.78 -11.44
N THR A 84 -0.75 27.10 -11.26
CA THR A 84 -0.22 28.04 -12.25
C THR A 84 1.24 27.74 -12.58
N LYS A 85 2.07 27.47 -11.59
CA LYS A 85 3.50 27.13 -11.77
C LYS A 85 3.72 25.85 -12.57
N VAL A 86 2.87 24.83 -12.40
CA VAL A 86 3.07 23.50 -13.00
C VAL A 86 2.11 23.19 -14.15
N LYS A 87 1.13 24.04 -14.46
CA LYS A 87 0.09 23.83 -15.47
C LYS A 87 0.66 23.34 -16.80
N LYS A 88 1.65 24.04 -17.36
CA LYS A 88 2.27 23.70 -18.64
C LYS A 88 2.80 22.27 -18.60
N LEU A 89 3.61 21.93 -17.60
CA LEU A 89 4.19 20.59 -17.43
C LEU A 89 3.14 19.48 -17.29
N LEU A 90 2.05 19.73 -16.57
CA LEU A 90 0.97 18.76 -16.38
C LEU A 90 0.22 18.44 -17.69
N TRP A 91 0.16 19.38 -18.63
CA TRP A 91 -0.56 19.21 -19.88
C TRP A 91 0.34 18.76 -21.05
N GLU A 92 1.61 19.08 -21.02
CA GLU A 92 2.58 18.65 -22.04
C GLU A 92 2.83 17.13 -22.00
N LYS A 93 2.91 16.55 -20.81
CA LYS A 93 3.20 15.12 -20.65
C LYS A 93 1.93 14.27 -20.71
N GLN A 94 2.02 13.17 -21.42
CA GLN A 94 0.99 12.14 -21.34
C GLN A 94 1.08 11.44 -19.98
N TRP A 95 -0.07 11.32 -19.29
CA TRP A 95 -0.15 10.64 -18.00
C TRP A 95 -0.24 9.14 -18.21
N VAL A 96 0.59 8.41 -17.49
CA VAL A 96 0.66 6.96 -17.61
C VAL A 96 -0.36 6.32 -16.69
N VAL A 97 -1.27 5.54 -17.27
CA VAL A 97 -2.17 4.64 -16.56
C VAL A 97 -1.88 3.24 -17.07
N PHE A 98 -1.56 2.35 -16.16
CA PHE A 98 -1.30 0.95 -16.48
C PHE A 98 -2.37 0.06 -15.85
N ALA A 99 -3.14 -0.63 -16.67
CA ALA A 99 -4.15 -1.59 -16.22
C ALA A 99 -3.67 -3.02 -16.42
N LYS A 100 -3.66 -3.81 -15.38
CA LYS A 100 -3.38 -5.25 -15.43
C LYS A 100 -4.65 -6.04 -15.69
N LYS A 101 -4.48 -7.25 -16.22
CA LYS A 101 -5.56 -8.24 -16.30
C LYS A 101 -6.15 -8.50 -14.91
N PRO A 102 -7.44 -8.86 -14.81
CA PRO A 102 -8.07 -9.19 -13.53
C PRO A 102 -7.31 -10.28 -12.77
N PHE A 103 -7.39 -10.22 -11.47
CA PHE A 103 -6.87 -11.28 -10.61
C PHE A 103 -7.72 -12.54 -10.75
N GLY A 104 -7.09 -13.70 -10.86
CA GLY A 104 -7.78 -14.99 -10.97
C GLY A 104 -8.38 -15.50 -9.63
N SER A 105 -7.97 -14.96 -8.49
CA SER A 105 -8.45 -15.42 -7.18
C SER A 105 -8.31 -14.34 -6.09
N PRO A 106 -9.09 -14.44 -4.99
CA PRO A 106 -8.93 -13.58 -3.82
C PRO A 106 -7.53 -13.67 -3.20
N LYS A 107 -6.89 -14.86 -3.23
CA LYS A 107 -5.52 -15.05 -2.73
C LYS A 107 -4.52 -14.16 -3.46
N SER A 108 -4.60 -14.09 -4.79
CA SER A 108 -3.71 -13.24 -5.59
C SER A 108 -3.93 -11.75 -5.33
N VAL A 109 -5.15 -11.33 -4.97
CA VAL A 109 -5.43 -9.95 -4.51
C VAL A 109 -4.73 -9.66 -3.19
N ILE A 110 -4.82 -10.60 -2.22
CA ILE A 110 -4.18 -10.46 -0.90
C ILE A 110 -2.66 -10.41 -1.04
N GLU A 111 -2.08 -11.30 -1.85
CA GLU A 111 -0.65 -11.31 -2.14
C GLU A 111 -0.19 -10.01 -2.80
N TYR A 112 -0.96 -9.50 -3.75
CA TYR A 112 -0.69 -8.22 -4.38
C TYR A 112 -0.73 -7.07 -3.36
N LEU A 113 -1.78 -6.98 -2.55
CA LEU A 113 -1.88 -5.98 -1.48
C LEU A 113 -0.71 -6.09 -0.50
N GLY A 114 -0.37 -7.29 -0.04
CA GLY A 114 0.74 -7.52 0.88
C GLY A 114 2.08 -6.99 0.36
N ARG A 115 2.32 -7.10 -0.95
CA ARG A 115 3.54 -6.57 -1.57
C ARG A 115 3.63 -5.04 -1.52
N TYR A 116 2.51 -4.35 -1.49
CA TYR A 116 2.46 -2.89 -1.61
C TYR A 116 2.08 -2.15 -0.34
N THR A 117 1.42 -2.83 0.61
CA THR A 117 0.96 -2.20 1.86
C THR A 117 2.04 -2.14 2.93
N HIS A 118 2.85 -3.20 3.05
CA HIS A 118 3.83 -3.35 4.12
C HIS A 118 5.27 -3.01 3.71
N LYS A 119 5.53 -2.82 2.42
CA LYS A 119 6.88 -2.50 1.96
C LYS A 119 7.19 -1.03 2.16
N ILE A 120 8.38 -0.79 2.69
CA ILE A 120 9.09 0.49 2.66
C ILE A 120 9.88 0.60 1.35
N ALA A 121 10.46 1.77 1.08
CA ALA A 121 11.15 2.09 -0.17
C ALA A 121 12.24 1.08 -0.57
N ILE A 122 12.91 0.49 0.42
CA ILE A 122 13.93 -0.56 0.23
C ILE A 122 13.78 -1.61 1.33
N SER A 123 14.04 -2.89 1.00
CA SER A 123 14.13 -3.97 1.96
C SER A 123 15.59 -4.30 2.27
N ASN A 124 15.87 -4.82 3.45
CA ASN A 124 17.22 -5.21 3.87
C ASN A 124 17.91 -6.17 2.87
N ASN A 125 17.14 -7.09 2.27
CA ASN A 125 17.68 -8.04 1.28
C ASN A 125 18.22 -7.37 0.00
N ARG A 126 17.94 -6.08 -0.21
CA ARG A 126 18.44 -5.32 -1.35
C ARG A 126 19.73 -4.60 -1.01
N ILE A 127 20.03 -4.36 0.26
CA ILE A 127 21.29 -3.77 0.72
C ILE A 127 22.35 -4.87 0.63
N GLN A 128 23.40 -4.63 -0.10
CA GLN A 128 24.47 -5.59 -0.38
C GLN A 128 25.70 -5.33 0.48
N SER A 129 26.06 -4.06 0.63
CA SER A 129 27.16 -3.64 1.51
C SER A 129 26.92 -2.25 2.07
N ILE A 130 27.49 -2.01 3.23
CA ILE A 130 27.61 -0.71 3.89
C ILE A 130 29.07 -0.62 4.33
N ASP A 131 29.79 0.37 3.80
CA ASP A 131 31.14 0.71 4.20
C ASP A 131 31.16 2.07 4.94
N ASP A 132 32.33 2.59 5.27
CA ASP A 132 32.48 3.83 6.06
C ASP A 132 31.87 5.08 5.38
N GLN A 133 31.65 5.06 4.08
CA GLN A 133 31.18 6.22 3.31
C GLN A 133 29.93 5.94 2.49
N ASN A 134 29.69 4.69 2.11
CA ASN A 134 28.72 4.36 1.08
C ASN A 134 27.78 3.22 1.49
N VAL A 135 26.60 3.22 0.82
CA VAL A 135 25.65 2.11 0.84
C VAL A 135 25.46 1.62 -0.58
N THR A 136 25.72 0.34 -0.81
CA THR A 136 25.49 -0.33 -2.11
C THR A 136 24.24 -1.21 -2.01
N PHE A 137 23.34 -1.06 -2.96
CA PHE A 137 22.10 -1.85 -3.01
C PHE A 137 21.72 -2.25 -4.44
N SER A 138 20.96 -3.33 -4.56
CA SER A 138 20.44 -3.81 -5.83
C SER A 138 19.09 -3.19 -6.17
N TYR A 139 18.87 -2.93 -7.46
CA TYR A 139 17.59 -2.47 -8.00
C TYR A 139 17.29 -3.08 -9.37
N LYS A 140 16.01 -3.10 -9.75
CA LYS A 140 15.57 -3.52 -11.09
C LYS A 140 15.40 -2.32 -11.99
N ASP A 141 16.09 -2.30 -13.12
CA ASP A 141 15.93 -1.29 -14.16
C ASP A 141 14.85 -1.72 -15.16
N TYR A 142 13.63 -1.24 -14.97
CA TYR A 142 12.52 -1.57 -15.87
C TYR A 142 12.61 -0.96 -17.26
N ARG A 143 13.51 0.04 -17.47
CA ARG A 143 13.78 0.58 -18.81
C ARG A 143 14.65 -0.39 -19.61
N GLN A 144 15.36 -1.28 -18.92
CA GLN A 144 16.19 -2.34 -19.50
C GLN A 144 15.64 -3.71 -19.10
N ASN A 145 14.40 -4.00 -19.45
CA ASN A 145 13.72 -5.29 -19.25
C ASN A 145 13.80 -5.88 -17.83
N GLY A 146 13.98 -5.04 -16.81
CA GLY A 146 14.05 -5.47 -15.43
C GLY A 146 15.37 -6.09 -14.99
N PHE A 147 16.46 -5.85 -15.73
CA PHE A 147 17.79 -6.27 -15.32
C PHE A 147 18.12 -5.76 -13.92
N LYS A 148 18.73 -6.63 -13.12
CA LYS A 148 19.24 -6.26 -11.80
C LYS A 148 20.53 -5.45 -11.99
N LYS A 149 20.56 -4.27 -11.40
CA LYS A 149 21.72 -3.39 -11.31
C LYS A 149 22.05 -3.09 -9.86
N GLN A 150 23.27 -2.63 -9.66
CA GLN A 150 23.74 -2.12 -8.37
C GLN A 150 23.79 -0.60 -8.42
N MET A 151 23.59 0.03 -7.27
CA MET A 151 23.76 1.47 -7.08
C MET A 151 24.47 1.68 -5.75
N THR A 152 25.55 2.45 -5.81
CA THR A 152 26.32 2.90 -4.65
C THR A 152 26.02 4.38 -4.45
N LEU A 153 25.64 4.75 -3.24
CA LEU A 153 25.35 6.12 -2.82
C LEU A 153 26.12 6.41 -1.54
N THR A 154 26.55 7.68 -1.34
CA THR A 154 27.02 8.09 -0.03
C THR A 154 25.93 7.94 1.04
N HIS A 155 26.30 7.79 2.30
CA HIS A 155 25.34 7.66 3.40
C HIS A 155 24.33 8.80 3.39
N GLU A 156 24.78 10.04 3.20
CA GLU A 156 23.92 11.23 3.16
C GLU A 156 22.90 11.16 2.03
N GLU A 157 23.34 10.83 0.83
CA GLU A 157 22.45 10.75 -0.34
C GLU A 157 21.46 9.57 -0.21
N PHE A 158 21.91 8.45 0.34
CA PHE A 158 21.01 7.32 0.63
C PHE A 158 19.93 7.71 1.63
N ILE A 159 20.32 8.32 2.75
CA ILE A 159 19.40 8.81 3.80
C ILE A 159 18.48 9.88 3.24
N ARG A 160 19.00 10.84 2.47
CA ARG A 160 18.21 11.89 1.83
C ARG A 160 17.13 11.30 0.92
N ARG A 161 17.48 10.33 0.06
CA ARG A 161 16.49 9.66 -0.81
C ARG A 161 15.48 8.87 0.01
N PHE A 162 15.92 8.12 0.99
CA PHE A 162 15.05 7.33 1.84
C PHE A 162 14.05 8.21 2.61
N ALA A 163 14.51 9.34 3.14
CA ALA A 163 13.70 10.29 3.89
C ALA A 163 12.53 10.88 3.07
N LEU A 164 12.71 11.05 1.75
CA LEU A 164 11.62 11.50 0.86
C LEU A 164 10.41 10.56 0.83
N HIS A 165 10.57 9.33 1.28
CA HIS A 165 9.51 8.31 1.30
C HIS A 165 8.88 8.12 2.67
N ILE A 166 9.37 8.81 3.69
CA ILE A 166 8.78 8.83 5.02
C ILE A 166 7.58 9.77 4.97
N LEU A 167 6.40 9.20 5.12
CA LEU A 167 5.16 9.97 5.12
C LEU A 167 4.93 10.61 6.48
N PRO A 168 4.27 11.78 6.54
CA PRO A 168 3.95 12.45 7.79
C PRO A 168 3.18 11.53 8.75
N LYS A 169 3.36 11.75 10.06
CA LYS A 169 2.60 11.02 11.09
C LYS A 169 1.09 11.10 10.79
N ARG A 170 0.38 9.98 10.94
CA ARG A 170 -1.06 9.84 10.64
C ARG A 170 -1.45 9.98 9.16
N PHE A 171 -0.51 9.99 8.23
CA PHE A 171 -0.86 9.96 6.81
C PHE A 171 -1.49 8.62 6.44
N VAL A 172 -2.70 8.67 5.89
CA VAL A 172 -3.43 7.47 5.46
C VAL A 172 -2.93 7.04 4.08
N LYS A 173 -2.00 6.08 4.06
CA LYS A 173 -1.39 5.53 2.84
C LYS A 173 -2.37 4.71 2.01
N ILE A 174 -3.30 4.01 2.67
CA ILE A 174 -4.30 3.13 2.03
C ILE A 174 -5.66 3.78 2.20
N ARG A 175 -6.37 3.99 1.09
CA ARG A 175 -7.70 4.60 1.11
C ARG A 175 -8.72 3.70 0.42
N HIS A 176 -9.89 3.61 1.01
CA HIS A 176 -11.01 2.82 0.52
C HIS A 176 -12.11 3.76 0.02
N TYR A 177 -12.67 3.45 -1.15
CA TYR A 177 -13.67 4.29 -1.80
C TYR A 177 -14.91 3.47 -2.21
N GLY A 178 -16.03 4.19 -2.39
CA GLY A 178 -17.30 3.60 -2.82
C GLY A 178 -17.82 2.60 -1.81
N PHE A 179 -18.31 1.44 -2.26
CA PHE A 179 -18.84 0.40 -1.37
C PHE A 179 -17.78 -0.28 -0.50
N LEU A 180 -16.47 -0.01 -0.72
CA LEU A 180 -15.38 -0.47 0.15
C LEU A 180 -15.01 0.56 1.23
N SER A 181 -15.65 1.74 1.25
CA SER A 181 -15.39 2.78 2.24
C SER A 181 -15.81 2.38 3.65
N SER A 182 -15.28 3.08 4.66
CA SER A 182 -15.59 2.81 6.08
C SER A 182 -17.07 2.95 6.38
N ASN A 183 -17.77 3.90 5.75
CA ASN A 183 -19.21 4.08 5.95
C ASN A 183 -20.02 2.87 5.46
N TRP A 184 -19.65 2.29 4.33
CA TRP A 184 -20.30 1.09 3.82
C TRP A 184 -19.99 -0.16 4.64
N LYS A 185 -18.77 -0.26 5.18
CA LYS A 185 -18.35 -1.43 5.97
C LYS A 185 -19.16 -1.63 7.24
N ARG A 186 -19.73 -0.56 7.80
CA ARG A 186 -20.49 -0.65 9.05
C ARG A 186 -21.75 -1.48 8.88
N GLU A 187 -22.52 -1.28 7.82
CA GLU A 187 -23.83 -1.89 7.63
C GLU A 187 -24.02 -2.48 6.23
N LYS A 188 -23.95 -1.65 5.21
CA LYS A 188 -24.34 -2.00 3.82
C LYS A 188 -23.48 -3.09 3.19
N LEU A 189 -22.19 -3.16 3.55
CA LEU A 189 -21.27 -4.17 3.00
C LEU A 189 -21.65 -5.57 3.53
N LYS A 190 -22.05 -5.71 4.78
CA LYS A 190 -22.49 -6.99 5.34
C LYS A 190 -23.73 -7.53 4.58
N VAL A 191 -24.75 -6.69 4.40
CA VAL A 191 -25.94 -7.03 3.64
C VAL A 191 -25.61 -7.44 2.20
N LEU A 192 -24.66 -6.76 1.57
CA LEU A 192 -24.20 -7.13 0.23
C LEU A 192 -23.50 -8.49 0.22
N GLN A 193 -22.65 -8.77 1.21
CA GLN A 193 -21.96 -10.05 1.34
C GLN A 193 -22.95 -11.21 1.57
N GLU A 194 -23.96 -11.02 2.37
CA GLU A 194 -25.04 -12.00 2.61
C GLU A 194 -25.81 -12.30 1.31
N LYS A 195 -26.24 -11.24 0.59
CA LYS A 195 -26.91 -11.38 -0.71
C LYS A 195 -26.08 -12.11 -1.75
N LEU A 196 -24.77 -11.93 -1.71
CA LEU A 196 -23.81 -12.59 -2.61
C LEU A 196 -23.40 -13.98 -2.10
N LYS A 197 -23.94 -14.45 -0.97
CA LYS A 197 -23.58 -15.72 -0.32
C LYS A 197 -22.07 -15.89 -0.16
N VAL A 198 -21.37 -14.80 0.20
CA VAL A 198 -19.93 -14.84 0.42
C VAL A 198 -19.63 -15.70 1.64
N LYS A 199 -18.85 -16.76 1.48
CA LYS A 199 -18.36 -17.56 2.62
C LYS A 199 -17.41 -16.68 3.43
N LEU A 200 -17.82 -16.28 4.62
CA LEU A 200 -16.96 -15.60 5.56
C LEU A 200 -15.91 -16.59 6.04
N ILE A 201 -14.65 -16.24 5.89
CA ILE A 201 -13.54 -17.01 6.47
C ILE A 201 -13.60 -16.76 7.98
N GLU A 202 -13.88 -17.78 8.77
CA GLU A 202 -13.79 -17.69 10.22
C GLU A 202 -12.40 -17.18 10.60
N LYS A 203 -12.38 -16.20 11.49
CA LYS A 203 -11.11 -15.74 12.04
C LYS A 203 -10.52 -16.88 12.88
N VAL A 204 -9.59 -17.62 12.28
CA VAL A 204 -8.74 -18.51 13.06
C VAL A 204 -7.98 -17.62 14.04
N GLU A 205 -8.25 -17.77 15.33
CA GLU A 205 -7.47 -17.11 16.36
C GLU A 205 -6.03 -17.58 16.23
N LYS A 206 -5.20 -16.70 15.72
CA LYS A 206 -3.78 -16.99 15.65
C LYS A 206 -3.26 -17.02 17.07
N LYS A 207 -2.87 -18.20 17.55
CA LYS A 207 -2.10 -18.29 18.79
C LYS A 207 -0.92 -17.32 18.65
N PRO A 208 -0.65 -16.47 19.65
CA PRO A 208 0.45 -15.54 19.59
C PRO A 208 1.75 -16.30 19.34
N PHE A 209 2.50 -15.90 18.35
CA PHE A 209 3.83 -16.44 18.11
C PHE A 209 4.73 -15.98 19.27
N LEU A 210 5.10 -16.90 20.11
CA LEU A 210 6.05 -16.67 21.20
C LEU A 210 7.45 -17.08 20.71
N PRO A 211 8.40 -16.13 20.62
CA PRO A 211 9.78 -16.45 20.26
C PRO A 211 10.38 -17.44 21.23
N LYS A 212 11.22 -18.34 20.76
CA LYS A 212 11.98 -19.25 21.61
C LYS A 212 13.04 -18.49 22.41
N CYS A 213 13.32 -18.96 23.62
CA CYS A 213 14.39 -18.41 24.43
C CYS A 213 15.75 -18.59 23.72
N PRO A 214 16.55 -17.54 23.55
CA PRO A 214 17.85 -17.63 22.87
C PRO A 214 18.85 -18.47 23.66
N CYS A 215 18.70 -18.61 25.00
CA CYS A 215 19.56 -19.38 25.86
C CYS A 215 19.23 -20.89 25.80
N CYS A 216 18.08 -21.30 26.30
CA CYS A 216 17.72 -22.73 26.39
C CYS A 216 17.09 -23.28 25.10
N LYS A 217 16.69 -22.46 24.14
CA LYS A 217 16.05 -22.81 22.85
C LYS A 217 14.74 -23.62 22.95
N THR A 218 14.37 -24.06 24.12
CA THR A 218 13.15 -24.85 24.43
C THR A 218 12.04 -24.01 24.98
N GLY A 219 12.30 -23.13 25.92
CA GLY A 219 11.32 -22.20 26.51
C GLY A 219 10.82 -21.12 25.54
N ASN A 220 9.69 -20.51 25.85
CA ASN A 220 9.13 -19.42 25.09
C ASN A 220 9.32 -18.09 25.83
N LEU A 221 9.60 -17.03 25.07
CA LEU A 221 9.65 -15.67 25.62
C LEU A 221 8.23 -15.08 25.70
N HIS A 222 7.86 -14.62 26.89
CA HIS A 222 6.62 -13.90 27.11
C HIS A 222 6.91 -12.41 27.25
N ARG A 223 6.09 -11.57 26.59
CA ARG A 223 6.19 -10.12 26.76
C ARG A 223 5.55 -9.73 28.09
N ILE A 224 6.35 -9.36 29.05
CA ILE A 224 5.92 -8.96 30.40
C ILE A 224 5.59 -7.48 30.50
N ALA A 225 6.22 -6.63 29.68
CA ALA A 225 5.95 -5.20 29.65
C ALA A 225 6.26 -4.59 28.29
N VAL A 226 5.66 -3.43 28.00
CA VAL A 226 5.95 -2.61 26.82
C VAL A 226 6.11 -1.19 27.29
N PHE A 227 7.25 -0.57 26.97
CA PHE A 227 7.55 0.81 27.31
C PHE A 227 7.44 1.69 26.06
N ASP A 228 7.18 2.99 26.27
CA ASP A 228 7.18 3.98 25.20
C ASP A 228 8.63 4.32 24.77
N GLN A 229 8.79 5.34 23.93
CA GLN A 229 10.11 5.75 23.42
C GLN A 229 11.07 6.26 24.48
N ARG A 230 10.60 6.53 25.69
CA ARG A 230 11.42 6.94 26.84
C ARG A 230 12.07 5.77 27.56
N GLY A 231 11.67 4.54 27.20
CA GLY A 231 12.17 3.32 27.83
C GLY A 231 11.51 3.00 29.19
N PRO A 232 12.04 2.02 29.89
CA PRO A 232 11.51 1.62 31.20
C PRO A 232 11.76 2.70 32.25
N PRO A 233 10.80 2.96 33.17
CA PRO A 233 10.99 3.87 34.27
C PRO A 233 12.06 3.33 35.24
N ALA A 234 12.73 4.24 35.97
CA ALA A 234 13.86 3.90 36.85
C ALA A 234 13.54 2.80 37.89
N TRP A 235 12.32 2.79 38.42
CA TRP A 235 11.87 1.77 39.38
C TRP A 235 11.80 0.35 38.77
N TYR A 236 11.55 0.22 37.48
CA TYR A 236 11.50 -1.06 36.78
C TYR A 236 12.90 -1.63 36.58
N LEU A 237 13.89 -0.80 36.32
CA LEU A 237 15.30 -1.22 36.19
C LEU A 237 15.89 -1.72 37.51
N GLY A 238 15.41 -1.18 38.64
CA GLY A 238 15.83 -1.63 39.98
C GLY A 238 15.24 -3.00 40.42
N SER A 239 14.12 -3.40 39.84
CA SER A 239 13.42 -4.65 40.17
C SER A 239 13.88 -5.88 39.35
N SER A 240 14.67 -5.66 38.28
CA SER A 240 15.07 -6.74 37.35
C SER A 240 16.34 -7.51 37.76
N GLN A 241 16.90 -7.29 38.97
CA GLN A 241 18.13 -7.98 39.43
C GLN A 241 17.92 -9.39 39.98
N SER A 242 16.74 -10.00 39.86
CA SER A 242 16.47 -11.34 40.41
C SER A 242 16.01 -12.39 39.39
N SER A 243 16.38 -12.25 38.11
CA SER A 243 16.27 -13.39 37.20
C SER A 243 17.60 -14.14 37.19
N GLY A 244 17.69 -15.16 38.05
CA GLY A 244 18.78 -16.13 38.03
C GLY A 244 18.94 -16.78 36.65
N PRO A 245 20.11 -17.41 36.38
CA PRO A 245 20.34 -18.11 35.12
C PRO A 245 19.30 -19.20 34.93
N CYS A 246 18.86 -19.40 33.66
CA CYS A 246 18.06 -20.58 33.30
C CYS A 246 18.81 -21.84 33.79
N GLU A 247 18.38 -22.42 34.89
CA GLU A 247 18.84 -23.75 35.29
C GLU A 247 18.33 -24.77 34.27
N ASN A 248 19.22 -25.67 33.85
CA ASN A 248 19.03 -26.72 32.85
C ASN A 248 17.90 -27.70 33.19
#